data_f4f64bea5ecdc084ae097ae130bd5f88
#
_entry.id   f4f64bea5ecdc084ae097ae130bd5f88
#
_cell.length_a   1.000
_cell.length_b   1.000
_cell.length_c   1.000
_cell.angle_alpha   90.00
_cell.angle_beta   90.00
_cell.angle_gamma   90.00
#
_symmetry.space_group_name_H-M   'P 1'
#
loop_
_entity.id
_entity.type
_entity.pdbx_description
1 polymer ?
#
loop_
_entity_poly.entity_id
_entity_poly.type
_entity_poly.pdbx_seq_one_letter_code
_entity_poly.pdbx_strand_id
1 'polypeptide(L)'
;MRWAIAMSAETLAVRVRGLVKSYGSVRAVRGIDLDIRPGEIFALLGPNGAGKTTTVEILEGYRRRDGGEVSVLGYDPGRDRAKIKPRVGIVLQQTGVDRYLTVSETVQMYASYYPRPRSPDEVIDLVGLGAKRDSRVTTLSGGQIRRLDMAIALAGDPDLLFLDEPTTGFDPSARREAWEVVKNLASLGKTVLLTTHYMDEAQYLADRVAVIAAGRIVAEGPPATLGDRDHAAARIRYRLPDGAIAPSGLTDAPDGNGFVQVASKDVVADLNRLTGWALANSVTLDGLEVTRPSLEDVYLSITGETDASLPGGEPRTRCG
;
A
#
# COMPACT_ATOMS: atom_id res chain seq x y z
N MET A 1 -35.99 -10.93 33.01
CA MET A 1 -36.11 -10.44 31.65
C MET A 1 -34.71 -10.25 31.11
N ARG A 2 -34.17 -11.25 30.40
CA ARG A 2 -32.81 -11.32 29.88
C ARG A 2 -32.83 -10.73 28.45
N TRP A 3 -32.32 -9.54 28.25
CA TRP A 3 -31.92 -9.07 26.94
C TRP A 3 -30.48 -9.53 26.68
N ALA A 4 -30.33 -10.65 25.99
CA ALA A 4 -29.09 -11.02 25.37
C ALA A 4 -28.83 -10.01 24.26
N ILE A 5 -27.84 -9.14 24.48
CA ILE A 5 -27.25 -8.32 23.42
C ILE A 5 -26.61 -9.32 22.48
N ALA A 6 -27.30 -9.58 21.36
CA ALA A 6 -26.68 -10.25 20.23
C ALA A 6 -25.53 -9.34 19.80
N MET A 7 -24.30 -9.77 19.96
CA MET A 7 -23.14 -9.19 19.31
C MET A 7 -23.47 -9.20 17.81
N SER A 8 -23.74 -8.02 17.25
CA SER A 8 -23.89 -7.86 15.82
C SER A 8 -22.58 -8.34 15.19
N ALA A 9 -22.66 -9.38 14.34
CA ALA A 9 -21.55 -9.74 13.47
C ALA A 9 -21.13 -8.44 12.75
N GLU A 10 -19.91 -7.98 12.96
CA GLU A 10 -19.38 -6.79 12.29
C GLU A 10 -19.60 -6.99 10.79
N THR A 11 -20.41 -6.12 10.20
CA THR A 11 -20.74 -6.22 8.78
C THR A 11 -19.50 -5.78 8.01
N LEU A 12 -18.72 -6.74 7.50
CA LEU A 12 -17.50 -6.45 6.73
C LEU A 12 -17.83 -5.70 5.45
N ALA A 13 -16.98 -4.75 5.09
CA ALA A 13 -17.07 -4.06 3.79
C ALA A 13 -16.71 -5.01 2.64
N VAL A 14 -15.70 -5.87 2.83
CA VAL A 14 -15.34 -6.93 1.91
C VAL A 14 -15.10 -8.22 2.69
N ARG A 15 -15.64 -9.33 2.21
CA ARG A 15 -15.39 -10.67 2.72
C ARG A 15 -15.07 -11.61 1.56
N VAL A 16 -13.96 -12.30 1.64
CA VAL A 16 -13.49 -13.28 0.66
C VAL A 16 -13.16 -14.58 1.37
N ARG A 17 -13.58 -15.71 0.79
CA ARG A 17 -13.25 -17.06 1.30
C ARG A 17 -12.89 -17.98 0.14
N GLY A 18 -11.69 -18.53 0.20
CA GLY A 18 -11.18 -19.50 -0.76
C GLY A 18 -11.20 -19.03 -2.20
N LEU A 19 -10.94 -17.74 -2.48
CA LEU A 19 -11.00 -17.17 -3.82
C LEU A 19 -9.99 -17.82 -4.75
N VAL A 20 -10.47 -18.33 -5.89
CA VAL A 20 -9.63 -18.96 -6.93
C VAL A 20 -9.89 -18.32 -8.28
N LYS A 21 -8.79 -18.09 -9.02
CA LYS A 21 -8.81 -17.66 -10.42
C LYS A 21 -7.64 -18.21 -11.21
N SER A 22 -7.93 -18.77 -12.38
CA SER A 22 -6.92 -19.29 -13.31
C SER A 22 -7.13 -18.73 -14.72
N TYR A 23 -6.04 -18.63 -15.47
CA TYR A 23 -6.01 -18.27 -16.89
C TYR A 23 -5.22 -19.34 -17.63
N GLY A 24 -5.91 -20.29 -18.26
CA GLY A 24 -5.27 -21.47 -18.82
C GLY A 24 -4.50 -22.25 -17.73
N SER A 25 -3.21 -22.42 -17.90
CA SER A 25 -2.35 -23.10 -16.93
C SER A 25 -1.90 -22.23 -15.74
N VAL A 26 -2.07 -20.90 -15.84
CA VAL A 26 -1.62 -19.96 -14.81
C VAL A 26 -2.68 -19.81 -13.72
N ARG A 27 -2.36 -20.22 -12.50
CA ARG A 27 -3.21 -19.97 -11.31
C ARG A 27 -2.86 -18.60 -10.71
N ALA A 28 -3.62 -17.56 -11.12
CA ALA A 28 -3.37 -16.20 -10.66
C ALA A 28 -3.80 -15.96 -9.21
N VAL A 29 -4.87 -16.63 -8.74
CA VAL A 29 -5.34 -16.58 -7.35
C VAL A 29 -5.59 -18.00 -6.87
N ARG A 30 -5.07 -18.34 -5.66
CA ARG A 30 -4.93 -19.73 -5.19
C ARG A 30 -5.55 -19.95 -3.81
N GLY A 31 -6.80 -19.54 -3.63
CA GLY A 31 -7.52 -19.74 -2.36
C GLY A 31 -7.23 -18.61 -1.36
N ILE A 32 -7.51 -17.36 -1.74
CA ILE A 32 -7.36 -16.18 -0.87
C ILE A 32 -8.56 -16.07 0.06
N ASP A 33 -8.28 -15.86 1.35
CA ASP A 33 -9.19 -15.39 2.36
C ASP A 33 -8.83 -13.96 2.72
N LEU A 34 -9.84 -13.07 2.85
CA LEU A 34 -9.63 -11.65 3.09
C LEU A 34 -10.86 -11.04 3.76
N ASP A 35 -10.64 -10.23 4.80
CA ASP A 35 -11.67 -9.44 5.46
C ASP A 35 -11.26 -7.97 5.55
N ILE A 36 -12.13 -7.07 5.06
CA ILE A 36 -11.94 -5.62 5.15
C ILE A 36 -13.07 -5.04 5.98
N ARG A 37 -12.73 -4.27 7.01
CA ARG A 37 -13.69 -3.63 7.90
C ARG A 37 -14.17 -2.30 7.28
N PRO A 38 -15.38 -1.85 7.61
CA PRO A 38 -15.81 -0.50 7.24
C PRO A 38 -14.88 0.57 7.83
N GLY A 39 -14.54 1.57 7.02
CA GLY A 39 -13.73 2.71 7.44
C GLY A 39 -12.22 2.46 7.53
N GLU A 40 -11.72 1.23 7.25
CA GLU A 40 -10.28 0.99 7.23
C GLU A 40 -9.64 1.24 5.86
N ILE A 41 -8.38 1.62 5.87
CA ILE A 41 -7.50 1.58 4.71
C ILE A 41 -6.80 0.21 4.72
N PHE A 42 -7.12 -0.62 3.74
CA PHE A 42 -6.53 -1.94 3.58
C PHE A 42 -5.63 -1.96 2.34
N ALA A 43 -4.37 -2.38 2.51
CA ALA A 43 -3.44 -2.50 1.40
C ALA A 43 -3.21 -3.96 1.00
N LEU A 44 -3.31 -4.26 -0.29
CA LEU A 44 -2.90 -5.52 -0.89
C LEU A 44 -1.51 -5.32 -1.51
N LEU A 45 -0.47 -5.72 -0.80
CA LEU A 45 0.94 -5.52 -1.15
C LEU A 45 1.50 -6.76 -1.84
N GLY A 46 2.26 -6.56 -2.92
CA GLY A 46 2.96 -7.68 -3.58
C GLY A 46 3.57 -7.28 -4.92
N PRO A 47 4.42 -8.14 -5.51
CA PRO A 47 5.07 -7.86 -6.78
C PRO A 47 4.09 -7.91 -7.95
N ASN A 48 4.56 -7.47 -9.12
CA ASN A 48 3.79 -7.60 -10.34
C ASN A 48 3.54 -9.08 -10.68
N GLY A 49 2.30 -9.39 -11.06
CA GLY A 49 1.88 -10.77 -11.35
C GLY A 49 1.51 -11.62 -10.12
N ALA A 50 1.59 -11.08 -8.89
CA ALA A 50 1.22 -11.80 -7.67
C ALA A 50 -0.30 -12.11 -7.55
N GLY A 51 -1.14 -11.48 -8.37
CA GLY A 51 -2.60 -11.67 -8.35
C GLY A 51 -3.40 -10.49 -7.78
N LYS A 52 -2.76 -9.35 -7.45
CA LYS A 52 -3.42 -8.14 -6.90
C LYS A 52 -4.57 -7.66 -7.79
N THR A 53 -4.24 -7.23 -9.01
CA THR A 53 -5.24 -6.70 -9.97
C THR A 53 -6.35 -7.71 -10.27
N THR A 54 -6.00 -9.01 -10.44
CA THR A 54 -7.01 -10.06 -10.63
C THR A 54 -7.98 -10.14 -9.44
N THR A 55 -7.46 -10.05 -8.21
CA THR A 55 -8.28 -10.07 -7.00
C THR A 55 -9.20 -8.85 -6.96
N VAL A 56 -8.67 -7.65 -7.18
CA VAL A 56 -9.45 -6.40 -7.17
C VAL A 56 -10.51 -6.40 -8.27
N GLU A 57 -10.19 -6.78 -9.51
CA GLU A 57 -11.17 -6.88 -10.62
C GLU A 57 -12.33 -7.84 -10.32
N ILE A 58 -12.09 -8.91 -9.54
CA ILE A 58 -13.15 -9.81 -9.08
C ILE A 58 -14.03 -9.12 -8.04
N LEU A 59 -13.45 -8.36 -7.09
CA LEU A 59 -14.18 -7.60 -6.08
C LEU A 59 -15.03 -6.49 -6.69
N GLU A 60 -14.54 -5.84 -7.74
CA GLU A 60 -15.25 -4.83 -8.54
C GLU A 60 -16.37 -5.42 -9.42
N GLY A 61 -16.37 -6.75 -9.60
CA GLY A 61 -17.31 -7.45 -10.46
C GLY A 61 -17.01 -7.32 -11.97
N TYR A 62 -15.79 -6.89 -12.34
CA TYR A 62 -15.34 -6.89 -13.74
C TYR A 62 -14.91 -8.27 -14.20
N ARG A 63 -14.45 -9.11 -13.28
CA ARG A 63 -13.94 -10.44 -13.58
C ARG A 63 -14.69 -11.51 -12.80
N ARG A 64 -14.98 -12.64 -13.48
CA ARG A 64 -15.60 -13.80 -12.82
C ARG A 64 -14.53 -14.62 -12.11
N ARG A 65 -14.79 -14.99 -10.86
CA ARG A 65 -14.00 -15.98 -10.13
C ARG A 65 -14.28 -17.40 -10.62
N ASP A 66 -13.34 -18.31 -10.42
CA ASP A 66 -13.53 -19.73 -10.75
C ASP A 66 -14.03 -20.53 -9.53
N GLY A 67 -13.78 -20.03 -8.32
CA GLY A 67 -14.23 -20.64 -7.06
C GLY A 67 -14.16 -19.67 -5.88
N GLY A 68 -14.67 -20.13 -4.74
CA GLY A 68 -14.72 -19.36 -3.50
C GLY A 68 -15.95 -18.46 -3.37
N GLU A 69 -16.07 -17.82 -2.21
CA GLU A 69 -17.14 -16.89 -1.88
C GLU A 69 -16.61 -15.47 -1.78
N VAL A 70 -17.34 -14.51 -2.32
CA VAL A 70 -17.00 -13.09 -2.27
C VAL A 70 -18.25 -12.28 -1.95
N SER A 71 -18.13 -11.40 -0.99
CA SER A 71 -19.14 -10.39 -0.64
C SER A 71 -18.48 -9.01 -0.56
N VAL A 72 -19.07 -8.04 -1.26
CA VAL A 72 -18.68 -6.63 -1.24
C VAL A 72 -19.90 -5.82 -0.84
N LEU A 73 -19.80 -5.08 0.27
CA LEU A 73 -20.90 -4.33 0.88
C LEU A 73 -22.18 -5.19 1.08
N GLY A 74 -22.00 -6.48 1.40
CA GLY A 74 -23.06 -7.45 1.62
C GLY A 74 -23.61 -8.13 0.36
N TYR A 75 -23.05 -7.87 -0.84
CA TYR A 75 -23.51 -8.41 -2.11
C TYR A 75 -22.44 -9.21 -2.84
N ASP A 76 -22.84 -10.20 -3.64
CA ASP A 76 -21.94 -10.94 -4.51
C ASP A 76 -21.65 -10.11 -5.80
N PRO A 77 -20.39 -9.67 -6.03
CA PRO A 77 -20.06 -8.86 -7.19
C PRO A 77 -20.27 -9.58 -8.54
N GLY A 78 -20.26 -10.90 -8.54
CA GLY A 78 -20.54 -11.69 -9.75
C GLY A 78 -22.03 -11.76 -10.13
N ARG A 79 -22.95 -11.45 -9.20
CA ARG A 79 -24.40 -11.55 -9.35
C ARG A 79 -25.14 -10.22 -9.18
N ASP A 80 -24.69 -9.43 -8.20
CA ASP A 80 -25.40 -8.23 -7.73
C ASP A 80 -24.68 -6.94 -8.09
N ARG A 81 -23.90 -6.90 -9.17
CA ARG A 81 -23.07 -5.76 -9.59
C ARG A 81 -23.85 -4.44 -9.62
N ALA A 82 -25.10 -4.46 -10.04
CA ALA A 82 -25.96 -3.27 -10.11
C ALA A 82 -26.21 -2.63 -8.73
N LYS A 83 -26.21 -3.43 -7.65
CA LYS A 83 -26.39 -2.97 -6.27
C LYS A 83 -25.07 -2.41 -5.68
N ILE A 84 -23.94 -2.95 -6.12
CA ILE A 84 -22.60 -2.55 -5.65
C ILE A 84 -22.13 -1.27 -6.34
N LYS A 85 -22.30 -1.18 -7.67
CA LYS A 85 -21.76 -0.11 -8.52
C LYS A 85 -22.04 1.32 -8.02
N PRO A 86 -23.24 1.67 -7.51
CA PRO A 86 -23.50 3.01 -6.99
C PRO A 86 -22.78 3.34 -5.66
N ARG A 87 -22.27 2.31 -4.98
CA ARG A 87 -21.68 2.40 -3.65
C ARG A 87 -20.15 2.21 -3.65
N VAL A 88 -19.55 2.00 -4.81
CA VAL A 88 -18.10 1.85 -4.97
C VAL A 88 -17.54 2.92 -5.89
N GLY A 89 -16.36 3.43 -5.54
CA GLY A 89 -15.54 4.26 -6.41
C GLY A 89 -14.33 3.46 -6.86
N ILE A 90 -13.91 3.63 -8.11
CA ILE A 90 -12.80 2.89 -8.69
C ILE A 90 -11.84 3.87 -9.34
N VAL A 91 -10.56 3.79 -8.95
CA VAL A 91 -9.47 4.52 -9.58
C VAL A 91 -8.58 3.52 -10.30
N LEU A 92 -8.71 3.48 -11.63
CA LEU A 92 -7.96 2.56 -12.47
C LEU A 92 -6.51 3.03 -12.67
N GLN A 93 -5.62 2.11 -13.05
CA GLN A 93 -4.23 2.41 -13.36
C GLN A 93 -4.07 3.39 -14.53
N GLN A 94 -4.96 3.36 -15.53
CA GLN A 94 -4.97 4.27 -16.67
C GLN A 94 -6.21 5.15 -16.65
N THR A 95 -6.00 6.44 -16.88
CA THR A 95 -7.05 7.46 -16.96
C THR A 95 -7.79 7.39 -18.29
N GLY A 96 -9.13 7.32 -18.24
CA GLY A 96 -10.01 7.38 -19.42
C GLY A 96 -10.82 8.68 -19.51
N VAL A 97 -10.26 9.83 -19.07
CA VAL A 97 -10.98 11.10 -19.00
C VAL A 97 -10.91 11.86 -20.32
N ASP A 98 -12.02 12.52 -20.71
CA ASP A 98 -12.04 13.41 -21.86
C ASP A 98 -11.09 14.60 -21.61
N ARG A 99 -10.13 14.78 -22.52
CA ARG A 99 -9.06 15.74 -22.37
C ARG A 99 -9.49 17.19 -22.63
N TYR A 100 -10.62 17.41 -23.25
CA TYR A 100 -11.11 18.74 -23.64
C TYR A 100 -12.02 19.41 -22.61
N LEU A 101 -12.58 18.64 -21.69
CA LEU A 101 -13.36 19.14 -20.58
C LEU A 101 -12.48 19.83 -19.53
N THR A 102 -13.06 20.74 -18.77
CA THR A 102 -12.48 21.28 -17.56
C THR A 102 -12.60 20.25 -16.41
N VAL A 103 -11.85 20.49 -15.32
CA VAL A 103 -11.98 19.69 -14.09
C VAL A 103 -13.43 19.71 -13.59
N SER A 104 -14.07 20.88 -13.52
CA SER A 104 -15.45 21.02 -13.05
C SER A 104 -16.43 20.29 -13.96
N GLU A 105 -16.35 20.50 -15.27
CA GLU A 105 -17.22 19.82 -16.24
C GLU A 105 -17.07 18.29 -16.16
N THR A 106 -15.82 17.79 -15.99
CA THR A 106 -15.55 16.38 -15.84
C THR A 106 -16.22 15.80 -14.61
N VAL A 107 -16.00 16.40 -13.42
CA VAL A 107 -16.58 15.90 -12.18
C VAL A 107 -18.11 16.00 -12.20
N GLN A 108 -18.66 17.09 -12.75
CA GLN A 108 -20.11 17.25 -12.89
C GLN A 108 -20.73 16.22 -13.83
N MET A 109 -20.08 15.90 -14.94
CA MET A 109 -20.52 14.86 -15.88
C MET A 109 -20.57 13.49 -15.17
N TYR A 110 -19.52 13.11 -14.46
CA TYR A 110 -19.52 11.82 -13.74
C TYR A 110 -20.50 11.80 -12.57
N ALA A 111 -20.67 12.90 -11.84
CA ALA A 111 -21.67 13.05 -10.79
C ALA A 111 -23.09 12.80 -11.32
N SER A 112 -23.40 13.21 -12.55
CA SER A 112 -24.72 13.01 -13.17
C SER A 112 -25.14 11.54 -13.36
N TYR A 113 -24.21 10.61 -13.31
CA TYR A 113 -24.49 9.16 -13.38
C TYR A 113 -25.04 8.57 -12.08
N TYR A 114 -24.96 9.31 -10.98
CA TYR A 114 -25.37 8.82 -9.66
C TYR A 114 -26.68 9.46 -9.20
N PRO A 115 -27.57 8.71 -8.55
CA PRO A 115 -28.86 9.25 -8.09
C PRO A 115 -28.73 10.24 -6.92
N ARG A 116 -27.65 10.15 -6.18
CA ARG A 116 -27.31 11.02 -5.03
C ARG A 116 -25.82 11.32 -5.05
N PRO A 117 -25.37 12.19 -5.98
CA PRO A 117 -23.97 12.52 -6.07
C PRO A 117 -23.55 13.44 -4.92
N ARG A 118 -22.28 13.41 -4.59
CA ARG A 118 -21.64 14.44 -3.78
C ARG A 118 -21.52 15.72 -4.59
N SER A 119 -21.49 16.88 -3.91
CA SER A 119 -21.26 18.16 -4.59
C SER A 119 -19.96 18.13 -5.40
N PRO A 120 -19.97 18.43 -6.71
CA PRO A 120 -18.75 18.49 -7.52
C PRO A 120 -17.70 19.43 -6.92
N ASP A 121 -18.10 20.55 -6.37
CA ASP A 121 -17.21 21.52 -5.75
C ASP A 121 -16.51 20.94 -4.52
N GLU A 122 -17.25 20.28 -3.63
CA GLU A 122 -16.67 19.60 -2.46
C GLU A 122 -15.68 18.52 -2.88
N VAL A 123 -16.01 17.76 -3.92
CA VAL A 123 -15.13 16.68 -4.40
C VAL A 123 -13.83 17.23 -4.98
N ILE A 124 -13.91 18.33 -5.76
CA ILE A 124 -12.75 19.01 -6.34
C ILE A 124 -11.84 19.56 -5.22
N ASP A 125 -12.43 20.14 -4.19
CA ASP A 125 -11.68 20.68 -3.06
C ASP A 125 -11.04 19.56 -2.21
N LEU A 126 -11.73 18.44 -1.98
CA LEU A 126 -11.21 17.26 -1.28
C LEU A 126 -9.94 16.68 -1.91
N VAL A 127 -9.87 16.69 -3.26
CA VAL A 127 -8.69 16.19 -3.98
C VAL A 127 -7.64 17.28 -4.23
N GLY A 128 -7.83 18.49 -3.71
CA GLY A 128 -6.89 19.60 -3.84
C GLY A 128 -6.78 20.17 -5.25
N LEU A 129 -7.87 20.14 -6.03
CA LEU A 129 -7.94 20.68 -7.39
C LEU A 129 -8.71 22.00 -7.49
N GLY A 130 -9.07 22.66 -6.37
CA GLY A 130 -9.85 23.88 -6.36
C GLY A 130 -9.26 24.99 -7.24
N ALA A 131 -7.93 25.23 -7.18
CA ALA A 131 -7.25 26.22 -8.02
C ALA A 131 -7.19 25.83 -9.53
N LYS A 132 -7.58 24.61 -9.89
CA LYS A 132 -7.59 24.08 -11.27
C LYS A 132 -8.98 23.77 -11.79
N ARG A 133 -10.02 24.18 -11.07
CA ARG A 133 -11.43 23.91 -11.37
C ARG A 133 -11.81 24.18 -12.82
N ASP A 134 -11.40 25.32 -13.36
CA ASP A 134 -11.72 25.76 -14.70
C ASP A 134 -10.62 25.45 -15.73
N SER A 135 -9.56 24.73 -15.30
CA SER A 135 -8.49 24.30 -16.17
C SER A 135 -8.92 23.08 -16.98
N ARG A 136 -8.54 23.05 -18.27
CA ARG A 136 -8.78 21.85 -19.10
C ARG A 136 -7.88 20.70 -18.67
N VAL A 137 -8.39 19.47 -18.78
CA VAL A 137 -7.65 18.26 -18.43
C VAL A 137 -6.31 18.16 -19.19
N THR A 138 -6.24 18.65 -20.44
CA THR A 138 -4.99 18.71 -21.23
C THR A 138 -3.88 19.51 -20.58
N THR A 139 -4.20 20.44 -19.68
CA THR A 139 -3.23 21.34 -19.04
C THR A 139 -2.78 20.85 -17.66
N LEU A 140 -3.31 19.72 -17.20
CA LEU A 140 -3.00 19.16 -15.90
C LEU A 140 -1.70 18.32 -15.95
N SER A 141 -0.94 18.37 -14.85
CA SER A 141 0.17 17.43 -14.64
C SER A 141 -0.35 16.01 -14.41
N GLY A 142 0.50 15.00 -14.53
CA GLY A 142 0.14 13.61 -14.28
C GLY A 142 -0.46 13.41 -12.87
N GLY A 143 0.13 14.02 -11.84
CA GLY A 143 -0.41 14.00 -10.48
C GLY A 143 -1.77 14.69 -10.34
N GLN A 144 -2.00 15.79 -11.06
CA GLN A 144 -3.30 16.47 -11.10
C GLN A 144 -4.36 15.62 -11.81
N ILE A 145 -4.00 14.94 -12.89
CA ILE A 145 -4.89 14.00 -13.58
C ILE A 145 -5.29 12.88 -12.61
N ARG A 146 -4.33 12.32 -11.85
CA ARG A 146 -4.63 11.25 -10.90
C ARG A 146 -5.54 11.72 -9.76
N ARG A 147 -5.38 12.96 -9.29
CA ARG A 147 -6.32 13.57 -8.33
C ARG A 147 -7.71 13.77 -8.95
N LEU A 148 -7.79 14.07 -10.24
CA LEU A 148 -9.07 14.10 -10.96
C LEU A 148 -9.71 12.73 -11.05
N ASP A 149 -8.94 11.64 -11.27
CA ASP A 149 -9.47 10.27 -11.22
C ASP A 149 -10.06 9.95 -9.84
N MET A 150 -9.39 10.38 -8.77
CA MET A 150 -9.92 10.24 -7.41
C MET A 150 -11.21 11.05 -7.22
N ALA A 151 -11.29 12.28 -7.77
CA ALA A 151 -12.51 13.08 -7.75
C ALA A 151 -13.67 12.37 -8.45
N ILE A 152 -13.41 11.77 -9.60
CA ILE A 152 -14.41 10.99 -10.36
C ILE A 152 -14.89 9.80 -9.52
N ALA A 153 -13.98 9.06 -8.90
CA ALA A 153 -14.33 7.93 -8.04
C ALA A 153 -15.19 8.33 -6.84
N LEU A 154 -15.02 9.57 -6.35
CA LEU A 154 -15.77 10.13 -5.22
C LEU A 154 -17.12 10.75 -5.61
N ALA A 155 -17.36 11.01 -6.89
CA ALA A 155 -18.54 11.74 -7.35
C ALA A 155 -19.88 11.11 -6.92
N GLY A 156 -19.91 9.76 -6.77
CA GLY A 156 -21.07 9.02 -6.29
C GLY A 156 -21.21 8.90 -4.78
N ASP A 157 -20.36 9.53 -3.99
CA ASP A 157 -20.26 9.39 -2.51
C ASP A 157 -20.15 7.92 -2.06
N PRO A 158 -19.16 7.16 -2.56
CA PRO A 158 -19.06 5.72 -2.34
C PRO A 158 -18.77 5.36 -0.87
N ASP A 159 -19.19 4.14 -0.47
CA ASP A 159 -18.84 3.55 0.84
C ASP A 159 -17.45 2.88 0.79
N LEU A 160 -17.04 2.39 -0.39
CA LEU A 160 -15.79 1.67 -0.62
C LEU A 160 -15.08 2.20 -1.87
N LEU A 161 -13.79 2.46 -1.75
CA LEU A 161 -12.91 2.87 -2.84
C LEU A 161 -11.92 1.76 -3.18
N PHE A 162 -11.79 1.45 -4.46
CA PHE A 162 -10.73 0.60 -5.01
C PHE A 162 -9.70 1.50 -5.69
N LEU A 163 -8.45 1.41 -5.25
CA LEU A 163 -7.33 2.20 -5.79
C LEU A 163 -6.27 1.23 -6.31
N ASP A 164 -6.22 1.03 -7.63
CA ASP A 164 -5.23 0.13 -8.23
C ASP A 164 -3.94 0.91 -8.54
N GLU A 165 -2.89 0.64 -7.74
CA GLU A 165 -1.57 1.28 -7.81
C GLU A 165 -1.64 2.82 -7.94
N PRO A 166 -2.24 3.53 -6.95
CA PRO A 166 -2.67 4.91 -7.11
C PRO A 166 -1.53 5.91 -7.35
N THR A 167 -0.30 5.60 -6.99
CA THR A 167 0.85 6.51 -7.08
C THR A 167 1.95 6.04 -8.03
N THR A 168 1.70 5.00 -8.82
CA THR A 168 2.67 4.50 -9.78
C THR A 168 3.03 5.57 -10.81
N GLY A 169 4.33 5.79 -10.99
CA GLY A 169 4.86 6.80 -11.91
C GLY A 169 4.91 8.23 -11.37
N PHE A 170 4.56 8.46 -10.10
CA PHE A 170 4.67 9.78 -9.47
C PHE A 170 6.08 10.06 -8.98
N ASP A 171 6.46 11.36 -9.04
CA ASP A 171 7.59 11.85 -8.28
C ASP A 171 7.29 11.80 -6.75
N PRO A 172 8.31 11.87 -5.88
CA PRO A 172 8.12 11.76 -4.44
C PRO A 172 7.17 12.80 -3.82
N SER A 173 7.09 14.01 -4.39
CA SER A 173 6.21 15.07 -3.90
C SER A 173 4.76 14.78 -4.25
N ALA A 174 4.48 14.47 -5.53
CA ALA A 174 3.15 14.10 -6.00
C ALA A 174 2.59 12.87 -5.28
N ARG A 175 3.48 11.89 -4.97
CA ARG A 175 3.11 10.70 -4.19
C ARG A 175 2.62 11.06 -2.79
N ARG A 176 3.34 11.90 -2.07
CA ARG A 176 2.93 12.35 -0.72
C ARG A 176 1.61 13.11 -0.74
N GLU A 177 1.40 13.98 -1.73
CA GLU A 177 0.14 14.70 -1.89
C GLU A 177 -1.04 13.73 -2.14
N ALA A 178 -0.85 12.70 -2.96
CA ALA A 178 -1.86 11.67 -3.19
C ALA A 178 -2.16 10.86 -1.92
N TRP A 179 -1.14 10.55 -1.11
CA TRP A 179 -1.33 9.87 0.17
C TRP A 179 -2.17 10.69 1.15
N GLU A 180 -1.95 12.01 1.22
CA GLU A 180 -2.79 12.88 2.06
C GLU A 180 -4.26 12.86 1.61
N VAL A 181 -4.51 12.85 0.30
CA VAL A 181 -5.88 12.70 -0.20
C VAL A 181 -6.50 11.38 0.29
N VAL A 182 -5.79 10.25 0.17
CA VAL A 182 -6.29 8.94 0.62
C VAL A 182 -6.57 8.93 2.13
N LYS A 183 -5.69 9.52 2.95
CA LYS A 183 -5.91 9.64 4.40
C LYS A 183 -7.13 10.49 4.74
N ASN A 184 -7.32 11.59 4.04
CA ASN A 184 -8.48 12.44 4.22
C ASN A 184 -9.78 11.71 3.90
N LEU A 185 -9.79 10.83 2.88
CA LEU A 185 -10.96 10.01 2.56
C LEU A 185 -11.32 9.02 3.68
N ALA A 186 -10.33 8.37 4.25
CA ALA A 186 -10.54 7.49 5.40
C ALA A 186 -11.06 8.25 6.63
N SER A 187 -10.56 9.45 6.89
CA SER A 187 -11.05 10.31 7.99
C SER A 187 -12.52 10.70 7.82
N LEU A 188 -13.05 10.68 6.58
CA LEU A 188 -14.47 10.85 6.27
C LEU A 188 -15.28 9.55 6.42
N GLY A 189 -14.70 8.49 6.97
CA GLY A 189 -15.34 7.19 7.20
C GLY A 189 -15.43 6.32 5.95
N LYS A 190 -14.70 6.64 4.86
CA LYS A 190 -14.67 5.82 3.65
C LYS A 190 -13.76 4.62 3.86
N THR A 191 -14.19 3.45 3.36
CA THR A 191 -13.34 2.25 3.29
C THR A 191 -12.47 2.33 2.05
N VAL A 192 -11.20 1.99 2.15
CA VAL A 192 -10.27 2.00 1.02
C VAL A 192 -9.58 0.64 0.90
N LEU A 193 -9.66 0.03 -0.28
CA LEU A 193 -8.78 -1.06 -0.67
C LEU A 193 -7.81 -0.54 -1.74
N LEU A 194 -6.53 -0.50 -1.41
CA LEU A 194 -5.50 -0.13 -2.37
C LEU A 194 -4.61 -1.32 -2.70
N THR A 195 -4.16 -1.39 -3.95
CA THR A 195 -3.06 -2.28 -4.33
C THR A 195 -1.80 -1.47 -4.47
N THR A 196 -0.67 -2.05 -4.08
CA THR A 196 0.63 -1.42 -4.27
C THR A 196 1.75 -2.45 -4.32
N HIS A 197 2.85 -2.08 -4.92
CA HIS A 197 4.14 -2.77 -4.80
C HIS A 197 5.16 -1.91 -4.03
N TYR A 198 4.76 -0.69 -3.60
CA TYR A 198 5.57 0.20 -2.78
C TYR A 198 5.29 -0.04 -1.29
N MET A 199 6.31 -0.44 -0.56
CA MET A 199 6.19 -0.77 0.86
C MET A 199 6.04 0.47 1.74
N ASP A 200 6.65 1.58 1.34
CA ASP A 200 6.48 2.89 1.97
C ASP A 200 5.04 3.40 1.89
N GLU A 201 4.38 3.20 0.76
CA GLU A 201 2.96 3.53 0.59
C GLU A 201 2.06 2.71 1.53
N ALA A 202 2.25 1.38 1.53
CA ALA A 202 1.50 0.50 2.43
C ALA A 202 1.75 0.85 3.91
N GLN A 203 3.00 1.14 4.27
CA GLN A 203 3.38 1.51 5.64
C GLN A 203 2.79 2.85 6.08
N TYR A 204 2.70 3.82 5.15
CA TYR A 204 2.20 5.16 5.47
C TYR A 204 0.68 5.22 5.52
N LEU A 205 -0.01 4.51 4.63
CA LEU A 205 -1.46 4.63 4.43
C LEU A 205 -2.27 3.61 5.21
N ALA A 206 -1.84 2.35 5.22
CA ALA A 206 -2.72 1.26 5.58
C ALA A 206 -2.85 1.05 7.10
N ASP A 207 -4.07 0.80 7.56
CA ASP A 207 -4.34 0.27 8.90
C ASP A 207 -3.96 -1.21 8.97
N ARG A 208 -4.20 -1.96 7.88
CA ARG A 208 -3.81 -3.36 7.71
C ARG A 208 -3.30 -3.62 6.29
N VAL A 209 -2.33 -4.51 6.20
CA VAL A 209 -1.71 -4.96 4.95
C VAL A 209 -1.87 -6.46 4.82
N ALA A 210 -2.26 -6.94 3.65
CA ALA A 210 -2.09 -8.32 3.26
C ALA A 210 -0.99 -8.41 2.20
N VAL A 211 0.02 -9.23 2.47
CA VAL A 211 1.09 -9.52 1.52
C VAL A 211 0.66 -10.68 0.64
N ILE A 212 0.60 -10.44 -0.66
CA ILE A 212 0.26 -11.48 -1.65
C ILE A 212 1.50 -11.88 -2.45
N ALA A 213 1.80 -13.18 -2.48
CA ALA A 213 2.87 -13.76 -3.28
C ALA A 213 2.36 -15.03 -3.97
N ALA A 214 2.69 -15.19 -5.26
CA ALA A 214 2.30 -16.35 -6.07
C ALA A 214 0.81 -16.75 -5.94
N GLY A 215 -0.08 -15.76 -5.85
CA GLY A 215 -1.53 -15.95 -5.76
C GLY A 215 -2.06 -16.35 -4.38
N ARG A 216 -1.28 -16.23 -3.31
CA ARG A 216 -1.67 -16.52 -1.92
C ARG A 216 -1.37 -15.35 -1.00
N ILE A 217 -2.20 -15.14 0.02
CA ILE A 217 -1.83 -14.27 1.14
C ILE A 217 -0.84 -15.03 2.01
N VAL A 218 0.35 -14.45 2.20
CA VAL A 218 1.45 -15.05 2.98
C VAL A 218 1.63 -14.40 4.34
N ALA A 219 1.15 -13.16 4.51
CA ALA A 219 1.10 -12.46 5.79
C ALA A 219 -0.03 -11.43 5.77
N GLU A 220 -0.64 -11.16 6.93
CA GLU A 220 -1.66 -10.13 7.10
C GLU A 220 -1.57 -9.55 8.51
N GLY A 221 -1.69 -8.22 8.63
CA GLY A 221 -1.67 -7.53 9.90
C GLY A 221 -1.41 -6.02 9.75
N PRO A 222 -1.36 -5.27 10.88
CA PRO A 222 -0.94 -3.88 10.85
C PRO A 222 0.49 -3.75 10.32
N PRO A 223 0.82 -2.72 9.51
CA PRO A 223 2.17 -2.56 8.93
C PRO A 223 3.28 -2.54 9.99
N ALA A 224 2.99 -1.99 11.17
CA ALA A 224 3.98 -1.86 12.25
C ALA A 224 4.39 -3.20 12.86
N THR A 225 3.49 -4.19 12.90
CA THR A 225 3.67 -5.49 13.59
C THR A 225 3.78 -6.66 12.62
N LEU A 226 3.59 -6.44 11.32
CA LEU A 226 3.59 -7.50 10.32
C LEU A 226 4.92 -8.30 10.36
N GLY A 227 4.82 -9.63 10.47
CA GLY A 227 5.98 -10.51 10.54
C GLY A 227 6.79 -10.42 11.84
N ASP A 228 6.13 -10.14 12.98
CA ASP A 228 6.77 -10.00 14.31
C ASP A 228 7.84 -8.89 14.38
N ARG A 229 7.70 -7.82 13.57
CA ARG A 229 8.67 -6.72 13.49
C ARG A 229 8.95 -6.05 14.85
N ASP A 230 7.96 -5.97 15.72
CA ASP A 230 8.06 -5.41 17.08
C ASP A 230 8.96 -6.26 17.98
N HIS A 231 9.04 -7.56 17.76
CA HIS A 231 9.90 -8.50 18.48
C HIS A 231 11.17 -8.89 17.72
N ALA A 232 11.29 -8.48 16.46
CA ALA A 232 12.47 -8.72 15.65
C ALA A 232 13.66 -7.93 16.19
N ALA A 233 14.85 -8.56 16.19
CA ALA A 233 16.09 -7.90 16.58
C ALA A 233 16.32 -6.64 15.73
N ALA A 234 16.58 -5.51 16.38
CA ALA A 234 17.02 -4.32 15.68
C ALA A 234 18.42 -4.54 15.11
N ARG A 235 18.75 -3.82 14.05
CA ARG A 235 20.10 -3.82 13.45
C ARG A 235 20.84 -2.57 13.88
N ILE A 236 21.99 -2.76 14.52
CA ILE A 236 22.95 -1.69 14.83
C ILE A 236 24.01 -1.74 13.73
N ARG A 237 24.12 -0.67 12.96
CA ARG A 237 25.08 -0.53 11.85
C ARG A 237 26.06 0.61 12.18
N TYR A 238 27.34 0.37 12.00
CA TYR A 238 28.36 1.38 12.22
C TYR A 238 29.65 0.98 11.48
N ARG A 239 30.55 1.93 11.30
CA ARG A 239 31.89 1.69 10.75
C ARG A 239 32.94 1.95 11.84
N LEU A 240 33.93 1.07 11.88
CA LEU A 240 35.12 1.23 12.72
C LEU A 240 36.29 1.80 11.92
N PRO A 241 37.15 2.61 12.52
CA PRO A 241 38.46 2.91 11.94
C PRO A 241 39.32 1.64 11.85
N ASP A 242 40.28 1.68 10.93
CA ASP A 242 41.19 0.54 10.69
C ASP A 242 41.90 0.10 11.99
N GLY A 243 41.84 -1.20 12.25
CA GLY A 243 42.48 -1.83 13.41
C GLY A 243 41.69 -1.74 14.72
N ALA A 244 40.55 -1.06 14.77
CA ALA A 244 39.70 -1.06 15.96
C ALA A 244 38.83 -2.34 16.01
N ILE A 245 38.70 -2.91 17.21
CA ILE A 245 37.91 -4.12 17.47
C ILE A 245 36.81 -3.77 18.46
N ALA A 246 35.55 -3.87 18.02
CA ALA A 246 34.40 -3.63 18.90
C ALA A 246 34.28 -4.70 20.01
N PRO A 247 33.50 -4.42 21.08
CA PRO A 247 33.24 -5.39 22.14
C PRO A 247 32.65 -6.70 21.59
N SER A 248 32.97 -7.81 22.23
CA SER A 248 32.44 -9.13 21.84
C SER A 248 30.90 -9.13 21.84
N GLY A 249 30.33 -9.76 20.81
CA GLY A 249 28.86 -9.78 20.57
C GLY A 249 28.31 -8.50 19.95
N LEU A 250 29.13 -7.48 19.69
CA LEU A 250 28.82 -6.28 18.94
C LEU A 250 29.76 -6.13 17.74
N THR A 251 30.35 -7.21 17.29
CA THR A 251 31.23 -7.25 16.13
C THR A 251 30.77 -8.36 15.18
N ASP A 252 30.84 -8.07 13.89
CA ASP A 252 30.59 -9.02 12.80
C ASP A 252 31.56 -8.67 11.66
N ALA A 253 31.65 -9.52 10.66
CA ALA A 253 32.47 -9.23 9.48
C ALA A 253 31.96 -7.95 8.78
N PRO A 254 32.83 -6.97 8.48
CA PRO A 254 32.41 -5.77 7.76
C PRO A 254 31.86 -6.13 6.37
N ASP A 255 30.83 -5.41 5.92
CA ASP A 255 30.34 -5.49 4.54
C ASP A 255 31.37 -4.91 3.54
N GLY A 256 31.11 -5.03 2.22
CA GLY A 256 32.00 -4.50 1.17
C GLY A 256 32.29 -2.99 1.26
N ASN A 257 31.56 -2.24 2.11
CA ASN A 257 31.73 -0.81 2.36
C ASN A 257 32.36 -0.55 3.74
N GLY A 258 32.80 -1.56 4.46
CA GLY A 258 33.43 -1.47 5.77
C GLY A 258 32.48 -1.23 6.94
N PHE A 259 31.16 -1.41 6.77
CA PHE A 259 30.21 -1.33 7.85
C PHE A 259 30.05 -2.68 8.56
N VAL A 260 30.07 -2.64 9.89
CA VAL A 260 29.66 -3.75 10.75
C VAL A 260 28.16 -3.66 10.99
N GLN A 261 27.44 -4.77 10.94
CA GLN A 261 26.02 -4.85 11.18
C GLN A 261 25.71 -5.96 12.18
N VAL A 262 25.11 -5.60 13.32
CA VAL A 262 24.84 -6.54 14.41
C VAL A 262 23.35 -6.54 14.75
N ALA A 263 22.79 -7.73 14.96
CA ALA A 263 21.42 -7.89 15.43
C ALA A 263 21.37 -7.72 16.96
N SER A 264 20.48 -6.84 17.42
CA SER A 264 20.31 -6.52 18.84
C SER A 264 18.89 -6.78 19.31
N LYS A 265 18.72 -7.52 20.38
CA LYS A 265 17.44 -7.70 21.09
C LYS A 265 17.23 -6.67 22.19
N ASP A 266 18.32 -6.12 22.75
CA ASP A 266 18.30 -5.03 23.74
C ASP A 266 19.15 -3.88 23.22
N VAL A 267 18.51 -3.06 22.38
CA VAL A 267 19.15 -1.91 21.71
C VAL A 267 19.81 -0.95 22.70
N VAL A 268 19.15 -0.68 23.82
CA VAL A 268 19.65 0.31 24.79
C VAL A 268 20.91 -0.21 25.46
N ALA A 269 20.92 -1.46 25.91
CA ALA A 269 22.09 -2.07 26.53
C ALA A 269 23.26 -2.19 25.55
N ASP A 270 23.00 -2.64 24.32
CA ASP A 270 24.01 -2.83 23.31
C ASP A 270 24.60 -1.49 22.81
N LEU A 271 23.77 -0.46 22.63
CA LEU A 271 24.24 0.87 22.30
C LEU A 271 25.07 1.46 23.44
N ASN A 272 24.64 1.31 24.70
CA ASN A 272 25.43 1.78 25.85
C ASN A 272 26.81 1.10 25.92
N ARG A 273 26.88 -0.21 25.66
CA ARG A 273 28.15 -0.96 25.60
C ARG A 273 29.04 -0.48 24.45
N LEU A 274 28.46 -0.31 23.24
CA LEU A 274 29.18 0.12 22.07
C LEU A 274 29.71 1.53 22.18
N THR A 275 28.84 2.48 22.56
CA THR A 275 29.21 3.91 22.70
C THR A 275 30.14 4.14 23.90
N GLY A 276 29.90 3.46 25.03
CA GLY A 276 30.79 3.53 26.19
C GLY A 276 32.20 3.00 25.86
N TRP A 277 32.31 1.88 25.14
CA TRP A 277 33.59 1.39 24.67
C TRP A 277 34.26 2.37 23.69
N ALA A 278 33.50 2.94 22.74
CA ALA A 278 34.05 3.89 21.78
C ALA A 278 34.61 5.14 22.45
N LEU A 279 33.91 5.69 23.46
CA LEU A 279 34.37 6.83 24.25
C LEU A 279 35.63 6.48 25.06
N ALA A 280 35.67 5.33 25.73
CA ALA A 280 36.80 4.89 26.54
C ALA A 280 38.07 4.65 25.69
N ASN A 281 37.94 4.29 24.43
CA ASN A 281 39.04 4.01 23.51
C ASN A 281 39.31 5.15 22.53
N SER A 282 38.62 6.29 22.64
CA SER A 282 38.70 7.42 21.69
C SER A 282 38.46 7.01 20.24
N VAL A 283 37.54 6.06 20.02
CA VAL A 283 37.17 5.54 18.71
C VAL A 283 35.90 6.29 18.20
N THR A 284 35.93 6.73 16.96
CA THR A 284 34.74 7.32 16.30
C THR A 284 33.94 6.19 15.64
N LEU A 285 32.63 6.20 15.89
CA LEU A 285 31.68 5.30 15.24
C LEU A 285 31.03 6.04 14.06
N ASP A 286 31.59 5.88 12.85
CA ASP A 286 31.05 6.55 11.68
C ASP A 286 29.78 5.88 11.20
N GLY A 287 28.76 6.70 10.87
CA GLY A 287 27.48 6.23 10.33
C GLY A 287 26.74 5.29 11.27
N LEU A 288 26.85 5.52 12.61
CA LEU A 288 26.08 4.77 13.60
C LEU A 288 24.58 4.95 13.35
N GLU A 289 23.93 3.86 13.02
CA GLU A 289 22.51 3.79 12.72
C GLU A 289 21.88 2.61 13.43
N VAL A 290 20.65 2.81 13.91
CA VAL A 290 19.84 1.75 14.50
C VAL A 290 18.53 1.64 13.73
N THR A 291 18.35 0.51 13.09
CA THR A 291 17.16 0.26 12.29
C THR A 291 16.41 -0.98 12.81
N ARG A 292 15.09 -0.93 12.78
CA ARG A 292 14.26 -2.13 12.92
C ARG A 292 14.00 -2.69 11.53
N PRO A 293 13.73 -3.99 11.39
CA PRO A 293 13.37 -4.58 10.10
C PRO A 293 12.26 -3.79 9.43
N SER A 294 12.45 -3.42 8.19
CA SER A 294 11.46 -2.74 7.36
C SER A 294 10.35 -3.72 6.93
N LEU A 295 9.24 -3.19 6.37
CA LEU A 295 8.24 -4.03 5.73
C LEU A 295 8.84 -4.82 4.55
N GLU A 296 9.89 -4.27 3.92
CA GLU A 296 10.68 -4.89 2.86
C GLU A 296 11.47 -6.11 3.36
N ASP A 297 12.15 -5.98 4.51
CA ASP A 297 12.87 -7.10 5.11
C ASP A 297 11.93 -8.27 5.43
N VAL A 298 10.73 -7.95 5.94
CA VAL A 298 9.69 -8.96 6.21
C VAL A 298 9.21 -9.60 4.92
N TYR A 299 8.92 -8.80 3.91
CA TYR A 299 8.51 -9.29 2.60
C TYR A 299 9.55 -10.25 2.02
N LEU A 300 10.83 -9.85 1.96
CA LEU A 300 11.93 -10.66 1.47
C LEU A 300 12.10 -11.97 2.26
N SER A 301 11.96 -11.90 3.59
CA SER A 301 12.06 -13.09 4.46
C SER A 301 10.94 -14.10 4.22
N ILE A 302 9.70 -13.62 3.94
CA ILE A 302 8.52 -14.47 3.72
C ILE A 302 8.51 -15.05 2.30
N THR A 303 8.95 -14.27 1.30
CA THR A 303 8.93 -14.70 -0.11
C THR A 303 10.14 -15.49 -0.54
N GLY A 304 11.22 -15.49 0.26
CA GLY A 304 12.48 -16.15 -0.09
C GLY A 304 13.25 -15.48 -1.23
N GLU A 305 12.84 -14.27 -1.63
CA GLU A 305 13.57 -13.46 -2.60
C GLU A 305 14.72 -12.76 -1.87
N THR A 306 15.90 -13.37 -1.90
CA THR A 306 17.16 -12.69 -1.59
C THR A 306 17.51 -11.74 -2.74
N ASP A 307 18.08 -10.61 -2.42
CA ASP A 307 18.46 -9.38 -3.14
C ASP A 307 19.15 -9.55 -4.53
N ALA A 308 18.59 -10.35 -5.43
CA ALA A 308 19.17 -10.64 -6.75
C ALA A 308 18.50 -9.91 -7.94
N SER A 309 17.52 -9.03 -7.70
CA SER A 309 16.79 -8.36 -8.80
C SER A 309 16.27 -6.95 -8.49
N LEU A 310 17.15 -6.08 -7.93
CA LEU A 310 16.95 -4.64 -8.12
C LEU A 310 17.63 -4.27 -9.44
N PRO A 311 16.95 -3.59 -10.40
CA PRO A 311 17.59 -3.08 -11.60
C PRO A 311 18.48 -1.91 -11.21
N GLY A 312 19.73 -2.21 -10.84
CA GLY A 312 20.82 -1.28 -10.72
C GLY A 312 21.19 -0.76 -12.11
N GLY A 313 21.32 0.57 -12.22
CA GLY A 313 21.52 1.30 -13.45
C GLY A 313 22.60 0.69 -14.35
N GLU A 314 22.24 0.52 -15.62
CA GLU A 314 23.17 0.20 -16.69
C GLU A 314 24.24 1.31 -16.80
N PRO A 315 25.53 0.96 -16.90
CA PRO A 315 26.55 1.92 -17.26
C PRO A 315 26.35 2.32 -18.73
N ARG A 316 26.07 3.60 -18.97
CA ARG A 316 26.08 4.16 -20.32
C ARG A 316 27.43 3.94 -20.97
N THR A 317 27.55 2.94 -21.82
CA THR A 317 28.63 2.79 -22.77
C THR A 317 28.51 3.93 -23.79
N ARG A 318 29.48 4.85 -23.75
CA ARG A 318 29.72 5.80 -24.85
C ARG A 318 30.19 4.98 -26.05
N CYS A 319 29.39 4.94 -27.12
CA CYS A 319 29.90 4.67 -28.45
C CYS A 319 30.36 5.98 -29.08
N GLY A 320 31.58 5.95 -29.63
CA GLY A 320 32.21 7.02 -30.39
C GLY A 320 31.59 7.23 -31.77
#